data_c84ebed381dc4e8298278753d90e7850
#
_entry.id   c84ebed381dc4e8298278753d90e7850
#
_cell.length_a   1.000
_cell.length_b   1.000
_cell.length_c   1.000
_cell.angle_alpha   90.00
_cell.angle_beta   90.00
_cell.angle_gamma   90.00
#
_symmetry.space_group_name_H-M   'P 1'
#
loop_
_entity.id
_entity.type
_entity.pdbx_description
1 polymer ?
#
loop_
_entity_poly.entity_id
_entity_poly.type
_entity_poly.pdbx_seq_one_letter_code
_entity_poly.pdbx_strand_id
1 'polypeptide(L)'
;MRFAAIADVHGNRPALEAVLADIAMLGIDEVVNLGDHVSGPLEAARTADLLMARGFPSIRGDQDRILVELWQAGGSARTDFRELARKHFDWMASMPSTLVFKERVFLCHGSPRDDAAFWLDHVADDGCPRPSGIDAIEAEAEGIDAEIILCAHTHIPRVVRLRDGRLVVNPGSVGLPGYDGKVPVPYVVEVGTPHACYAILAHAGAGWCATIRYVPYDTAAMAALARAKGMLSWASAIATGWVERE
;
A
#
# COMPACT_ATOMS: atom_id res chain seq x y z
N MET A 1 16.39 15.31 6.16
CA MET A 1 15.17 14.53 6.49
C MET A 1 15.33 13.16 5.87
N ARG A 2 15.05 12.08 6.64
CA ARG A 2 15.06 10.69 6.14
C ARG A 2 13.94 9.92 6.83
N PHE A 3 13.11 9.22 6.07
CA PHE A 3 11.98 8.45 6.61
C PHE A 3 11.64 7.26 5.70
N ALA A 4 10.86 6.31 6.21
CA ALA A 4 10.33 5.20 5.43
C ALA A 4 8.86 5.43 5.07
N ALA A 5 8.44 4.95 3.89
CA ALA A 5 7.06 4.91 3.46
C ALA A 5 6.65 3.45 3.24
N ILE A 6 5.58 3.04 3.92
CA ILE A 6 4.95 1.71 3.79
C ILE A 6 3.53 1.86 3.27
N ALA A 7 3.00 0.83 2.61
CA ALA A 7 1.64 0.79 2.08
C ALA A 7 1.16 -0.65 1.93
N ASP A 8 -0.13 -0.82 1.77
CA ASP A 8 -0.75 -2.06 1.27
C ASP A 8 -0.30 -3.28 2.10
N VAL A 9 -0.48 -3.18 3.43
CA VAL A 9 -0.07 -4.23 4.38
C VAL A 9 -1.00 -5.42 4.34
N HIS A 10 -2.30 -5.19 4.07
CA HIS A 10 -3.30 -6.21 3.84
C HIS A 10 -3.34 -7.34 4.89
N GLY A 11 -3.15 -6.98 6.16
CA GLY A 11 -3.19 -7.96 7.24
C GLY A 11 -1.98 -8.91 7.30
N ASN A 12 -0.95 -8.70 6.47
CA ASN A 12 0.25 -9.54 6.43
C ASN A 12 1.24 -9.12 7.53
N ARG A 13 0.94 -9.53 8.75
CA ARG A 13 1.72 -9.18 9.93
C ARG A 13 3.20 -9.60 9.84
N PRO A 14 3.57 -10.83 9.41
CA PRO A 14 4.97 -11.21 9.29
C PRO A 14 5.76 -10.35 8.30
N ALA A 15 5.15 -9.95 7.19
CA ALA A 15 5.75 -9.02 6.23
C ALA A 15 6.00 -7.64 6.86
N LEU A 16 5.00 -7.12 7.58
CA LEU A 16 5.12 -5.85 8.30
C LEU A 16 6.22 -5.92 9.37
N GLU A 17 6.28 -6.98 10.16
CA GLU A 17 7.31 -7.16 11.19
C GLU A 17 8.72 -7.20 10.58
N ALA A 18 8.90 -7.87 9.44
CA ALA A 18 10.18 -7.90 8.72
C ALA A 18 10.59 -6.51 8.20
N VAL A 19 9.65 -5.77 7.61
CA VAL A 19 9.88 -4.39 7.14
C VAL A 19 10.25 -3.47 8.31
N LEU A 20 9.53 -3.55 9.42
CA LEU A 20 9.82 -2.72 10.60
C LEU A 20 11.18 -3.05 11.22
N ALA A 21 11.61 -4.32 11.20
CA ALA A 21 12.94 -4.72 11.62
C ALA A 21 14.03 -4.17 10.70
N ASP A 22 13.84 -4.23 9.38
CA ASP A 22 14.78 -3.67 8.39
C ASP A 22 14.91 -2.13 8.55
N ILE A 23 13.78 -1.43 8.72
CA ILE A 23 13.74 0.02 8.98
C ILE A 23 14.55 0.36 10.25
N ALA A 24 14.35 -0.39 11.33
CA ALA A 24 15.06 -0.19 12.59
C ALA A 24 16.58 -0.45 12.46
N MET A 25 16.98 -1.52 11.74
CA MET A 25 18.40 -1.80 11.46
C MET A 25 19.09 -0.68 10.66
N LEU A 26 18.34 0.05 9.85
CA LEU A 26 18.84 1.17 9.07
C LEU A 26 18.86 2.50 9.85
N GLY A 27 18.44 2.48 11.12
CA GLY A 27 18.38 3.67 11.97
C GLY A 27 17.39 4.72 11.44
N ILE A 28 16.24 4.29 10.94
CA ILE A 28 15.17 5.16 10.47
C ILE A 28 14.07 5.18 11.53
N ASP A 29 13.86 6.34 12.15
CA ASP A 29 12.90 6.51 13.26
C ASP A 29 11.50 6.93 12.78
N GLU A 30 11.39 7.49 11.57
CA GLU A 30 10.16 8.04 11.04
C GLU A 30 9.59 7.12 9.95
N VAL A 31 8.32 6.78 10.08
CA VAL A 31 7.58 5.96 9.12
C VAL A 31 6.25 6.63 8.82
N VAL A 32 5.84 6.67 7.55
CA VAL A 32 4.49 7.04 7.11
C VAL A 32 3.81 5.83 6.49
N ASN A 33 2.48 5.73 6.63
CA ASN A 33 1.70 4.61 6.09
C ASN A 33 0.60 5.13 5.15
N LEU A 34 0.57 4.62 3.94
CA LEU A 34 -0.27 5.12 2.85
C LEU A 34 -1.61 4.37 2.71
N GLY A 35 -2.01 3.57 3.71
CA GLY A 35 -3.31 2.90 3.70
C GLY A 35 -3.28 1.42 3.33
N ASP A 36 -4.45 0.85 3.21
CA ASP A 36 -4.72 -0.56 2.98
C ASP A 36 -4.07 -1.47 4.04
N HIS A 37 -4.48 -1.21 5.28
CA HIS A 37 -3.84 -1.77 6.47
C HIS A 37 -4.15 -3.26 6.67
N VAL A 38 -5.43 -3.66 6.54
CA VAL A 38 -5.90 -4.94 7.12
C VAL A 38 -6.83 -5.74 6.22
N SER A 39 -7.27 -5.22 5.08
CA SER A 39 -8.20 -5.93 4.19
C SER A 39 -7.59 -7.23 3.65
N GLY A 40 -8.39 -8.27 3.56
CA GLY A 40 -7.99 -9.55 2.99
C GLY A 40 -8.07 -10.72 3.97
N PRO A 41 -7.56 -11.90 3.57
CA PRO A 41 -7.78 -13.15 4.29
C PRO A 41 -6.78 -13.42 5.43
N LEU A 42 -5.88 -12.49 5.74
CA LEU A 42 -4.74 -12.74 6.62
C LEU A 42 -5.01 -12.42 8.10
N GLU A 43 -4.02 -11.96 8.86
CA GLU A 43 -4.10 -11.66 10.29
C GLU A 43 -4.55 -10.20 10.55
N ALA A 44 -5.75 -9.83 10.09
CA ALA A 44 -6.26 -8.46 10.09
C ALA A 44 -6.19 -7.79 11.48
N ALA A 45 -6.74 -8.42 12.53
CA ALA A 45 -6.80 -7.84 13.87
C ALA A 45 -5.40 -7.66 14.50
N ARG A 46 -4.53 -8.63 14.33
CA ARG A 46 -3.15 -8.57 14.87
C ARG A 46 -2.32 -7.51 14.17
N THR A 47 -2.53 -7.34 12.86
CA THR A 47 -1.87 -6.30 12.07
C THR A 47 -2.36 -4.92 12.48
N ALA A 48 -3.68 -4.75 12.66
CA ALA A 48 -4.26 -3.51 13.16
C ALA A 48 -3.70 -3.15 14.54
N ASP A 49 -3.67 -4.10 15.50
CA ASP A 49 -3.13 -3.86 16.83
C ASP A 49 -1.65 -3.43 16.79
N LEU A 50 -0.85 -4.03 15.90
CA LEU A 50 0.55 -3.65 15.72
C LEU A 50 0.68 -2.23 15.15
N LEU A 51 -0.07 -1.88 14.10
CA LEU A 51 -0.04 -0.55 13.49
C LEU A 51 -0.54 0.53 14.45
N MET A 52 -1.63 0.27 15.20
CA MET A 52 -2.14 1.16 16.25
C MET A 52 -1.10 1.42 17.34
N ALA A 53 -0.37 0.38 17.76
CA ALA A 53 0.69 0.52 18.77
C ALA A 53 1.89 1.33 18.27
N ARG A 54 2.16 1.34 16.98
CA ARG A 54 3.22 2.14 16.35
C ARG A 54 2.88 3.61 16.21
N GLY A 55 1.60 3.95 15.98
CA GLY A 55 1.12 5.33 15.90
C GLY A 55 1.73 6.14 14.75
N PHE A 56 2.05 5.50 13.62
CA PHE A 56 2.61 6.19 12.46
C PHE A 56 1.62 7.22 11.89
N PRO A 57 2.10 8.37 11.38
CA PRO A 57 1.30 9.19 10.48
C PRO A 57 0.76 8.33 9.33
N SER A 58 -0.56 8.16 9.28
CA SER A 58 -1.23 7.23 8.37
C SER A 58 -2.40 7.91 7.69
N ILE A 59 -2.68 7.50 6.45
CA ILE A 59 -3.88 7.81 5.72
C ILE A 59 -4.72 6.55 5.53
N ARG A 60 -5.98 6.70 5.18
CA ARG A 60 -6.89 5.62 4.87
C ARG A 60 -6.81 5.28 3.39
N GLY A 61 -6.62 3.99 3.06
CA GLY A 61 -6.74 3.47 1.71
C GLY A 61 -8.19 3.19 1.30
N ASP A 62 -8.41 2.81 0.03
CA ASP A 62 -9.72 2.49 -0.51
C ASP A 62 -10.33 1.25 0.17
N GLN A 63 -9.51 0.22 0.46
CA GLN A 63 -10.01 -0.96 1.16
C GLN A 63 -10.34 -0.67 2.63
N ASP A 64 -9.59 0.19 3.31
CA ASP A 64 -9.93 0.64 4.66
C ASP A 64 -11.25 1.41 4.66
N ARG A 65 -11.46 2.31 3.68
CA ARG A 65 -12.72 3.04 3.51
C ARG A 65 -13.89 2.08 3.28
N ILE A 66 -13.75 1.14 2.36
CA ILE A 66 -14.76 0.13 2.05
C ILE A 66 -15.11 -0.71 3.30
N LEU A 67 -14.10 -1.12 4.08
CA LEU A 67 -14.32 -1.86 5.33
C LEU A 67 -15.14 -1.06 6.34
N VAL A 68 -14.81 0.23 6.54
CA VAL A 68 -15.51 1.13 7.44
C VAL A 68 -16.97 1.35 6.98
N GLU A 69 -17.18 1.63 5.70
CA GLU A 69 -18.52 1.84 5.12
C GLU A 69 -19.40 0.60 5.26
N LEU A 70 -18.87 -0.59 4.97
CA LEU A 70 -19.58 -1.86 5.12
C LEU A 70 -19.93 -2.15 6.59
N TRP A 71 -19.00 -1.87 7.51
CA TRP A 71 -19.27 -2.02 8.94
C TRP A 71 -20.37 -1.07 9.43
N GLN A 72 -20.33 0.20 9.03
CA GLN A 72 -21.35 1.20 9.36
C GLN A 72 -22.73 0.84 8.78
N ALA A 73 -22.76 0.19 7.61
CA ALA A 73 -23.99 -0.33 7.00
C ALA A 73 -24.52 -1.63 7.66
N GLY A 74 -23.87 -2.13 8.73
CA GLY A 74 -24.26 -3.38 9.39
C GLY A 74 -23.87 -4.64 8.63
N GLY A 75 -22.95 -4.55 7.66
CA GLY A 75 -22.47 -5.67 6.86
C GLY A 75 -21.57 -6.63 7.65
N SER A 76 -21.77 -7.95 7.47
CA SER A 76 -20.99 -8.99 8.16
C SER A 76 -20.42 -10.07 7.25
N ALA A 77 -20.45 -9.87 5.93
CA ALA A 77 -20.25 -10.95 4.97
C ALA A 77 -18.77 -11.23 4.60
N ARG A 78 -17.83 -10.31 4.84
CA ARG A 78 -16.41 -10.49 4.50
C ARG A 78 -15.66 -11.24 5.60
N THR A 79 -14.68 -12.06 5.23
CA THR A 79 -13.85 -12.87 6.16
C THR A 79 -13.00 -12.02 7.10
N ASP A 80 -12.54 -10.88 6.62
CA ASP A 80 -11.77 -9.87 7.35
C ASP A 80 -12.56 -9.20 8.49
N PHE A 81 -13.89 -9.07 8.37
CA PHE A 81 -14.74 -8.53 9.45
C PHE A 81 -14.79 -9.39 10.71
N ARG A 82 -14.63 -10.72 10.57
CA ARG A 82 -14.78 -11.63 11.72
C ARG A 82 -13.67 -11.48 12.77
N GLU A 83 -12.52 -10.96 12.37
CA GLU A 83 -11.37 -10.79 13.25
C GLU A 83 -11.29 -9.37 13.82
N LEU A 84 -11.89 -8.39 13.16
CA LEU A 84 -11.81 -6.98 13.54
C LEU A 84 -12.79 -6.65 14.67
N ALA A 85 -12.30 -5.97 15.71
CA ALA A 85 -13.11 -5.39 16.76
C ALA A 85 -13.47 -3.93 16.43
N ARG A 86 -14.49 -3.38 17.11
CA ARG A 86 -14.93 -1.99 16.95
C ARG A 86 -13.77 -0.97 16.96
N LYS A 87 -12.80 -1.15 17.88
CA LYS A 87 -11.64 -0.25 17.98
C LYS A 87 -10.85 -0.13 16.68
N HIS A 88 -10.78 -1.21 15.87
CA HIS A 88 -10.07 -1.21 14.59
C HIS A 88 -10.82 -0.39 13.53
N PHE A 89 -12.16 -0.49 13.50
CA PHE A 89 -12.98 0.33 12.59
C PHE A 89 -12.96 1.80 13.01
N ASP A 90 -13.08 2.09 14.30
CA ASP A 90 -12.97 3.45 14.82
C ASP A 90 -11.59 4.07 14.48
N TRP A 91 -10.52 3.28 14.56
CA TRP A 91 -9.17 3.68 14.18
C TRP A 91 -9.07 3.98 12.67
N MET A 92 -9.49 3.06 11.78
CA MET A 92 -9.50 3.30 10.34
C MET A 92 -10.37 4.50 9.95
N ALA A 93 -11.55 4.65 10.57
CA ALA A 93 -12.45 5.78 10.34
C ALA A 93 -11.85 7.13 10.75
N SER A 94 -10.95 7.15 11.73
CA SER A 94 -10.29 8.39 12.20
C SER A 94 -9.19 8.89 11.27
N MET A 95 -8.72 8.08 10.32
CA MET A 95 -7.65 8.49 9.40
C MET A 95 -8.19 9.37 8.28
N PRO A 96 -7.44 10.43 7.89
CA PRO A 96 -7.76 11.22 6.72
C PRO A 96 -7.51 10.41 5.43
N SER A 97 -8.11 10.83 4.31
CA SER A 97 -7.82 10.29 2.97
C SER A 97 -6.50 10.79 2.40
N THR A 98 -6.07 11.98 2.81
CA THR A 98 -4.79 12.60 2.43
C THR A 98 -4.16 13.27 3.63
N LEU A 99 -2.84 13.44 3.63
CA LEU A 99 -2.10 14.08 4.71
C LEU A 99 -0.90 14.83 4.16
N VAL A 100 -0.58 16.00 4.71
CA VAL A 100 0.71 16.67 4.47
C VAL A 100 1.63 16.39 5.65
N PHE A 101 2.68 15.63 5.40
CA PHE A 101 3.68 15.28 6.40
C PHE A 101 4.84 16.26 6.36
N LYS A 102 5.10 16.92 7.52
CA LYS A 102 6.19 17.90 7.71
C LYS A 102 6.21 19.00 6.65
N GLU A 103 5.04 19.46 6.23
CA GLU A 103 4.85 20.57 5.27
C GLU A 103 5.49 20.39 3.88
N ARG A 104 6.06 19.20 3.59
CA ARG A 104 6.85 18.93 2.39
C ARG A 104 6.45 17.67 1.63
N VAL A 105 5.75 16.76 2.27
CA VAL A 105 5.40 15.44 1.72
C VAL A 105 3.89 15.30 1.70
N PHE A 106 3.29 15.20 0.53
CA PHE A 106 1.86 14.92 0.37
C PHE A 106 1.65 13.40 0.29
N LEU A 107 0.71 12.88 1.07
CA LEU A 107 0.32 11.48 1.10
C LEU A 107 -1.07 11.31 0.52
N CYS A 108 -1.24 10.41 -0.43
CA CYS A 108 -2.53 9.90 -0.93
C CYS A 108 -2.43 8.38 -1.09
N HIS A 109 -3.57 7.69 -1.26
CA HIS A 109 -3.54 6.24 -1.48
C HIS A 109 -3.45 5.92 -2.97
N GLY A 110 -4.48 6.17 -3.75
CA GLY A 110 -4.46 6.04 -5.21
C GLY A 110 -3.85 7.28 -5.89
N SER A 111 -4.70 8.22 -6.28
CA SER A 111 -4.27 9.55 -6.75
C SER A 111 -4.59 10.63 -5.70
N PRO A 112 -4.13 11.88 -5.88
CA PRO A 112 -4.51 12.98 -4.98
C PRO A 112 -6.02 13.23 -4.88
N ARG A 113 -6.82 12.80 -5.87
CA ARG A 113 -8.26 13.04 -5.98
C ARG A 113 -9.12 11.81 -5.77
N ASP A 114 -8.55 10.61 -5.93
CA ASP A 114 -9.30 9.34 -5.87
C ASP A 114 -8.43 8.25 -5.22
N ASP A 115 -8.88 7.72 -4.08
CA ASP A 115 -8.16 6.69 -3.33
C ASP A 115 -8.11 5.32 -4.05
N ALA A 116 -8.96 5.08 -5.06
CA ALA A 116 -9.01 3.85 -5.83
C ALA A 116 -8.44 3.99 -7.27
N ALA A 117 -7.90 5.17 -7.62
CA ALA A 117 -7.37 5.39 -8.96
C ALA A 117 -5.96 4.81 -9.11
N PHE A 118 -5.72 4.13 -10.23
CA PHE A 118 -4.37 3.89 -10.73
C PHE A 118 -3.80 5.21 -11.24
N TRP A 119 -2.65 5.62 -10.72
CA TRP A 119 -2.07 6.91 -11.08
C TRP A 119 -0.76 6.79 -11.86
N LEU A 120 0.27 6.19 -11.24
CA LEU A 120 1.57 6.00 -11.89
C LEU A 120 1.57 4.86 -12.91
N ASP A 121 0.53 4.05 -12.87
CA ASP A 121 0.22 2.99 -13.82
C ASP A 121 -1.23 3.13 -14.28
N HIS A 122 -1.58 2.47 -15.37
CA HIS A 122 -2.95 2.29 -15.84
C HIS A 122 -3.14 0.85 -16.34
N VAL A 123 -4.35 0.36 -16.30
CA VAL A 123 -4.70 -0.93 -16.89
C VAL A 123 -5.01 -0.72 -18.38
N ALA A 124 -4.19 -1.30 -19.24
CA ALA A 124 -4.42 -1.26 -20.69
C ALA A 124 -5.59 -2.18 -21.10
N ASP A 125 -6.10 -2.02 -22.33
CA ASP A 125 -7.24 -2.79 -22.85
C ASP A 125 -7.01 -4.31 -22.84
N ASP A 126 -5.76 -4.75 -22.85
CA ASP A 126 -5.36 -6.16 -22.74
C ASP A 126 -5.26 -6.67 -21.28
N GLY A 127 -5.62 -5.85 -20.30
CA GLY A 127 -5.54 -6.18 -18.88
C GLY A 127 -4.13 -6.13 -18.28
N CYS A 128 -3.14 -5.60 -19.02
CA CYS A 128 -1.79 -5.47 -18.51
C CYS A 128 -1.58 -4.11 -17.88
N PRO A 129 -1.14 -4.03 -16.60
CA PRO A 129 -0.70 -2.77 -16.01
C PRO A 129 0.51 -2.20 -16.76
N ARG A 130 0.45 -0.93 -17.12
CA ARG A 130 1.51 -0.20 -17.84
C ARG A 130 1.77 1.15 -17.18
N PRO A 131 3.01 1.69 -17.26
CA PRO A 131 3.29 3.02 -16.79
C PRO A 131 2.40 4.07 -17.45
N SER A 132 1.87 4.99 -16.66
CA SER A 132 1.11 6.15 -17.16
C SER A 132 2.06 7.16 -17.84
N GLY A 133 1.53 7.88 -18.82
CA GLY A 133 2.26 8.96 -19.47
C GLY A 133 2.48 10.13 -18.52
N ILE A 134 3.61 10.85 -18.68
CA ILE A 134 3.98 11.95 -17.78
C ILE A 134 2.94 13.06 -17.72
N ASP A 135 2.25 13.36 -18.82
CA ASP A 135 1.22 14.40 -18.86
C ASP A 135 0.01 14.05 -17.97
N ALA A 136 -0.39 12.77 -17.95
CA ALA A 136 -1.45 12.29 -17.06
C ALA A 136 -1.03 12.30 -15.58
N ILE A 137 0.23 11.95 -15.31
CA ILE A 137 0.77 11.98 -13.93
C ILE A 137 0.82 13.42 -13.43
N GLU A 138 1.28 14.36 -14.25
CA GLU A 138 1.37 15.78 -13.87
C GLU A 138 0.01 16.44 -13.69
N ALA A 139 -0.99 16.07 -14.51
CA ALA A 139 -2.35 16.56 -14.38
C ALA A 139 -2.99 16.22 -13.02
N GLU A 140 -2.75 15.01 -12.50
CA GLU A 140 -3.20 14.61 -11.17
C GLU A 140 -2.42 15.31 -10.04
N ALA A 141 -1.16 15.66 -10.27
CA ALA A 141 -0.31 16.38 -9.32
C ALA A 141 -0.56 17.91 -9.29
N GLU A 142 -1.44 18.41 -10.16
CA GLU A 142 -1.74 19.84 -10.23
C GLU A 142 -2.38 20.35 -8.93
N GLY A 143 -1.91 21.49 -8.43
CA GLY A 143 -2.41 22.13 -7.21
C GLY A 143 -1.85 21.54 -5.91
N ILE A 144 -1.01 20.51 -5.96
CA ILE A 144 -0.34 19.95 -4.77
C ILE A 144 0.92 20.77 -4.48
N ASP A 145 0.92 21.47 -3.36
CA ASP A 145 2.08 22.21 -2.86
C ASP A 145 2.91 21.31 -1.92
N ALA A 146 3.74 20.46 -2.52
CA ALA A 146 4.64 19.56 -1.80
C ALA A 146 5.86 19.22 -2.69
N GLU A 147 7.01 18.95 -2.09
CA GLU A 147 8.23 18.61 -2.81
C GLU A 147 8.24 17.14 -3.27
N ILE A 148 7.54 16.31 -2.53
CA ILE A 148 7.39 14.89 -2.80
C ILE A 148 5.93 14.46 -2.57
N ILE A 149 5.41 13.62 -3.44
CA ILE A 149 4.07 13.04 -3.35
C ILE A 149 4.22 11.53 -3.23
N LEU A 150 3.58 10.93 -2.22
CA LEU A 150 3.56 9.49 -2.03
C LEU A 150 2.17 8.96 -2.37
N CYS A 151 2.13 7.92 -3.19
CA CYS A 151 0.92 7.16 -3.52
C CYS A 151 1.16 5.65 -3.35
N ALA A 152 0.11 4.83 -3.48
CA ALA A 152 0.12 3.40 -3.24
C ALA A 152 -0.86 2.66 -4.17
N HIS A 153 -1.73 1.79 -3.65
CA HIS A 153 -2.88 1.14 -4.30
C HIS A 153 -2.52 0.12 -5.41
N THR A 154 -1.62 0.48 -6.33
CA THR A 154 -1.28 -0.44 -7.43
C THR A 154 -0.34 -1.56 -7.02
N HIS A 155 0.26 -1.53 -5.83
CA HIS A 155 1.31 -2.42 -5.32
C HIS A 155 2.60 -2.44 -6.17
N ILE A 156 2.66 -1.68 -7.25
CA ILE A 156 3.81 -1.62 -8.16
C ILE A 156 4.76 -0.50 -7.69
N PRO A 157 5.95 -0.82 -7.19
CA PRO A 157 6.88 0.21 -6.73
C PRO A 157 7.36 1.05 -7.91
N ARG A 158 7.27 2.39 -7.75
CA ARG A 158 7.61 3.30 -8.83
C ARG A 158 8.13 4.64 -8.30
N VAL A 159 9.11 5.18 -9.00
CA VAL A 159 9.67 6.50 -8.72
C VAL A 159 9.61 7.33 -10.00
N VAL A 160 8.90 8.44 -9.97
CA VAL A 160 8.73 9.34 -11.11
C VAL A 160 9.14 10.76 -10.72
N ARG A 161 10.00 11.38 -11.52
CA ARG A 161 10.32 12.81 -11.38
C ARG A 161 9.48 13.61 -12.37
N LEU A 162 8.69 14.54 -11.85
CA LEU A 162 7.92 15.48 -12.66
C LEU A 162 8.82 16.52 -13.32
N ARG A 163 8.33 17.16 -14.38
CA ARG A 163 9.08 18.19 -15.11
C ARG A 163 9.39 19.44 -14.27
N ASP A 164 8.57 19.69 -13.24
CA ASP A 164 8.78 20.79 -12.27
C ASP A 164 9.78 20.43 -11.16
N GLY A 165 10.32 19.20 -11.16
CA GLY A 165 11.32 18.73 -10.22
C GLY A 165 10.76 17.98 -8.99
N ARG A 166 9.44 17.96 -8.77
CA ARG A 166 8.81 17.18 -7.71
C ARG A 166 9.03 15.67 -7.94
N LEU A 167 9.02 14.91 -6.87
CA LEU A 167 9.15 13.44 -6.91
C LEU A 167 7.82 12.79 -6.54
N VAL A 168 7.34 11.86 -7.35
CA VAL A 168 6.19 11.00 -7.02
C VAL A 168 6.68 9.58 -6.80
N VAL A 169 6.28 8.96 -5.68
CA VAL A 169 6.78 7.63 -5.30
C VAL A 169 5.63 6.75 -4.84
N ASN A 170 5.53 5.57 -5.44
CA ASN A 170 4.78 4.44 -4.91
C ASN A 170 5.80 3.48 -4.25
N PRO A 171 5.68 3.19 -2.94
CA PRO A 171 6.62 2.33 -2.24
C PRO A 171 6.45 0.83 -2.57
N GLY A 172 5.42 0.46 -3.34
CA GLY A 172 4.99 -0.93 -3.49
C GLY A 172 4.20 -1.41 -2.28
N SER A 173 3.91 -2.70 -2.22
CA SER A 173 3.13 -3.32 -1.16
C SER A 173 4.01 -4.05 -0.15
N VAL A 174 3.72 -3.85 1.14
CA VAL A 174 4.32 -4.62 2.22
C VAL A 174 3.78 -6.05 2.23
N GLY A 175 2.47 -6.22 2.07
CA GLY A 175 1.82 -7.49 2.39
C GLY A 175 1.32 -8.31 1.20
N LEU A 176 1.13 -7.70 0.04
CA LEU A 176 0.50 -8.36 -1.12
C LEU A 176 1.20 -7.98 -2.43
N PRO A 177 2.18 -8.75 -2.89
CA PRO A 177 2.98 -8.43 -4.08
C PRO A 177 2.25 -8.68 -5.41
N GLY A 178 1.02 -9.18 -5.38
CA GLY A 178 0.21 -9.38 -6.58
C GLY A 178 -1.24 -9.62 -6.26
N TYR A 179 -2.14 -9.21 -7.16
CA TYR A 179 -3.58 -9.39 -7.04
C TYR A 179 -4.25 -9.33 -8.41
N ASP A 180 -5.48 -9.79 -8.48
CA ASP A 180 -6.34 -9.70 -9.67
C ASP A 180 -7.47 -8.70 -9.45
N GLY A 181 -7.90 -8.05 -10.53
CA GLY A 181 -9.02 -7.13 -10.55
C GLY A 181 -9.89 -7.32 -11.79
N LYS A 182 -11.06 -6.68 -11.79
CA LYS A 182 -12.08 -6.88 -12.86
C LYS A 182 -12.48 -5.60 -13.57
N VAL A 183 -12.13 -4.46 -13.06
CA VAL A 183 -12.53 -3.15 -13.58
C VAL A 183 -11.28 -2.29 -13.82
N PRO A 184 -11.15 -1.62 -14.97
CA PRO A 184 -12.12 -1.46 -16.08
C PRO A 184 -12.28 -2.71 -16.97
N VAL A 185 -11.27 -3.54 -17.04
CA VAL A 185 -11.24 -4.86 -17.68
C VAL A 185 -10.57 -5.86 -16.72
N PRO A 186 -10.74 -7.18 -16.87
CA PRO A 186 -9.98 -8.13 -16.04
C PRO A 186 -8.47 -7.90 -16.18
N TYR A 187 -7.78 -7.75 -15.06
CA TYR A 187 -6.34 -7.51 -15.02
C TYR A 187 -5.66 -8.24 -13.87
N VAL A 188 -4.34 -8.36 -13.96
CA VAL A 188 -3.50 -8.95 -12.92
C VAL A 188 -2.29 -8.05 -12.68
N VAL A 189 -2.04 -7.73 -11.41
CA VAL A 189 -0.81 -7.10 -10.95
C VAL A 189 0.12 -8.18 -10.40
N GLU A 190 1.36 -8.20 -10.85
CA GLU A 190 2.39 -9.15 -10.41
C GLU A 190 3.74 -8.44 -10.29
N VAL A 191 4.35 -8.50 -9.10
CA VAL A 191 5.66 -7.88 -8.85
C VAL A 191 6.81 -8.86 -9.11
N GLY A 192 6.50 -10.17 -9.18
CA GLY A 192 7.46 -11.23 -9.51
C GLY A 192 8.39 -11.63 -8.37
N THR A 193 8.15 -11.13 -7.15
CA THR A 193 8.88 -11.53 -5.94
C THR A 193 7.93 -11.52 -4.75
N PRO A 194 8.01 -12.51 -3.83
CA PRO A 194 7.20 -12.56 -2.63
C PRO A 194 7.69 -11.64 -1.51
N HIS A 195 8.77 -10.90 -1.72
CA HIS A 195 9.37 -10.05 -0.71
C HIS A 195 8.48 -8.84 -0.39
N ALA A 196 8.42 -8.48 0.89
CA ALA A 196 7.76 -7.25 1.32
C ALA A 196 8.47 -6.03 0.74
N CYS A 197 7.71 -5.07 0.22
CA CYS A 197 8.27 -3.89 -0.44
C CYS A 197 7.95 -2.60 0.33
N TYR A 198 8.93 -1.68 0.42
CA TYR A 198 8.75 -0.34 0.99
C TYR A 198 9.75 0.65 0.39
N ALA A 199 9.57 1.94 0.63
CA ALA A 199 10.50 2.97 0.17
C ALA A 199 11.19 3.69 1.32
N ILE A 200 12.47 4.07 1.11
CA ILE A 200 13.19 5.03 1.93
C ILE A 200 13.30 6.33 1.16
N LEU A 201 12.82 7.41 1.77
CA LEU A 201 12.90 8.76 1.24
C LEU A 201 13.97 9.55 1.99
N ALA A 202 14.86 10.20 1.27
CA ALA A 202 15.89 11.03 1.87
C ALA A 202 16.05 12.35 1.12
N HIS A 203 16.10 13.46 1.85
CA HIS A 203 16.50 14.75 1.31
C HIS A 203 17.99 14.95 1.54
N ALA A 204 18.76 15.03 0.45
CA ALA A 204 20.21 15.22 0.48
C ALA A 204 20.59 16.30 -0.54
N GLY A 205 21.47 17.22 -0.14
CA GLY A 205 22.09 18.28 -0.96
C GLY A 205 21.31 18.80 -2.19
N ALA A 206 21.18 17.98 -3.20
CA ALA A 206 20.54 18.31 -4.48
C ALA A 206 19.03 18.05 -4.54
N GLY A 207 18.39 17.58 -3.46
CA GLY A 207 16.95 17.31 -3.42
C GLY A 207 16.57 15.93 -2.85
N TRP A 208 15.37 15.48 -3.18
CA TRP A 208 14.84 14.21 -2.74
C TRP A 208 15.32 13.05 -3.58
N CYS A 209 15.64 11.94 -2.90
CA CYS A 209 15.87 10.63 -3.51
C CYS A 209 14.97 9.58 -2.83
N ALA A 210 14.60 8.56 -3.59
CA ALA A 210 13.86 7.40 -3.13
C ALA A 210 14.68 6.12 -3.38
N THR A 211 14.64 5.18 -2.44
CA THR A 211 15.22 3.85 -2.58
C THR A 211 14.13 2.82 -2.30
N ILE A 212 13.77 2.04 -3.29
CA ILE A 212 12.85 0.91 -3.12
C ILE A 212 13.63 -0.26 -2.49
N ARG A 213 13.04 -0.87 -1.47
CA ARG A 213 13.62 -2.01 -0.77
C ARG A 213 12.69 -3.21 -0.79
N TYR A 214 13.27 -4.37 -1.04
CA TYR A 214 12.60 -5.66 -0.94
C TYR A 214 13.18 -6.42 0.25
N VAL A 215 12.31 -6.84 1.17
CA VAL A 215 12.69 -7.50 2.41
C VAL A 215 12.16 -8.94 2.39
N PRO A 216 13.04 -9.95 2.41
CA PRO A 216 12.61 -11.33 2.51
C PRO A 216 12.01 -11.61 3.90
N TYR A 217 10.95 -12.42 3.93
CA TYR A 217 10.32 -12.92 5.16
C TYR A 217 9.78 -14.34 4.93
N ASP A 218 9.39 -15.05 5.99
CA ASP A 218 8.75 -16.35 5.85
C ASP A 218 7.30 -16.19 5.40
N THR A 219 7.03 -16.51 4.15
CA THR A 219 5.70 -16.39 3.51
C THR A 219 4.79 -17.57 3.78
N ALA A 220 5.33 -18.72 4.25
CA ALA A 220 4.64 -20.00 4.27
C ALA A 220 3.33 -19.99 5.08
N ALA A 221 3.37 -19.38 6.28
CA ALA A 221 2.19 -19.32 7.14
C ALA A 221 1.05 -18.49 6.53
N MET A 222 1.38 -17.33 5.92
CA MET A 222 0.38 -16.45 5.32
C MET A 222 -0.18 -17.01 4.01
N ALA A 223 0.65 -17.61 3.17
CA ALA A 223 0.20 -18.33 1.98
C ALA A 223 -0.72 -19.51 2.34
N ALA A 224 -0.37 -20.30 3.38
CA ALA A 224 -1.22 -21.38 3.86
C ALA A 224 -2.56 -20.87 4.40
N LEU A 225 -2.56 -19.74 5.15
CA LEU A 225 -3.78 -19.12 5.68
C LEU A 225 -4.71 -18.65 4.56
N ALA A 226 -4.17 -17.95 3.54
CA ALA A 226 -4.93 -17.52 2.39
C ALA A 226 -5.54 -18.72 1.63
N ARG A 227 -4.77 -19.79 1.41
CA ARG A 227 -5.22 -21.02 0.77
C ARG A 227 -6.33 -21.70 1.58
N ALA A 228 -6.20 -21.78 2.90
CA ALA A 228 -7.22 -22.37 3.78
C ALA A 228 -8.54 -21.59 3.77
N LYS A 229 -8.50 -20.29 3.46
CA LYS A 229 -9.67 -19.43 3.27
C LYS A 229 -10.20 -19.41 1.81
N GLY A 230 -9.64 -20.23 0.92
CA GLY A 230 -10.06 -20.35 -0.49
C GLY A 230 -9.56 -19.22 -1.40
N MET A 231 -8.63 -18.40 -0.93
CA MET A 231 -8.09 -17.26 -1.69
C MET A 231 -6.79 -17.69 -2.41
N LEU A 232 -6.93 -18.42 -3.52
CA LEU A 232 -5.80 -19.05 -4.21
C LEU A 232 -4.87 -18.03 -4.88
N SER A 233 -5.43 -16.98 -5.49
CA SER A 233 -4.66 -15.88 -6.07
C SER A 233 -3.78 -15.19 -5.02
N TRP A 234 -4.31 -14.94 -3.82
CA TRP A 234 -3.56 -14.40 -2.69
C TRP A 234 -2.47 -15.34 -2.21
N ALA A 235 -2.80 -16.63 -2.07
CA ALA A 235 -1.85 -17.65 -1.61
C ALA A 235 -0.65 -17.77 -2.55
N SER A 236 -0.90 -17.74 -3.86
CA SER A 236 0.13 -17.78 -4.89
C SER A 236 0.98 -16.51 -4.87
N ALA A 237 0.34 -15.34 -4.89
CA ALA A 237 1.03 -14.04 -4.86
C ALA A 237 1.95 -13.92 -3.63
N ILE A 238 1.46 -14.27 -2.43
CA ILE A 238 2.26 -14.22 -1.20
C ILE A 238 3.42 -15.21 -1.25
N ALA A 239 3.22 -16.42 -1.80
CA ALA A 239 4.26 -17.44 -1.86
C ALA A 239 5.35 -17.15 -2.88
N THR A 240 5.01 -16.50 -4.00
CA THR A 240 5.86 -16.46 -5.20
C THR A 240 6.03 -15.08 -5.82
N GLY A 241 5.15 -14.14 -5.54
CA GLY A 241 5.04 -12.85 -6.26
C GLY A 241 4.26 -12.91 -7.57
N TRP A 242 3.67 -14.09 -7.88
CA TRP A 242 2.86 -14.32 -9.08
C TRP A 242 1.45 -14.77 -8.70
N VAL A 243 0.47 -14.38 -9.51
CA VAL A 243 -0.94 -14.69 -9.27
C VAL A 243 -1.34 -15.94 -10.05
N GLU A 244 -1.78 -16.98 -9.34
CA GLU A 244 -2.38 -18.16 -9.97
C GLU A 244 -3.73 -17.76 -10.55
N ARG A 245 -3.89 -17.95 -11.87
CA ARG A 245 -5.15 -17.69 -12.59
C ARG A 245 -6.00 -18.95 -12.55
N GLU A 246 -7.25 -18.79 -12.17
CA GLU A 246 -8.26 -19.86 -12.27
C GLU A 246 -8.67 -20.17 -13.72
#